data_cd0c2e4a4bb29c409ebb9ea8ddcabb6a
#
_entry.id   cd0c2e4a4bb29c409ebb9ea8ddcabb6a
#
_cell.length_a   1.000
_cell.length_b   1.000
_cell.length_c   1.000
_cell.angle_alpha   90.00
_cell.angle_beta   90.00
_cell.angle_gamma   90.00
#
_symmetry.space_group_name_H-M   'P 1'
#
loop_
_entity.id
_entity.type
_entity.pdbx_description
1 polymer ?
#
loop_
_entity_poly.entity_id
_entity_poly.type
_entity_poly.pdbx_seq_one_letter_code
_entity_poly.pdbx_strand_id
1 'polypeptide(L)' 'MASNTIRLSDEVIKAAITYASINSRSIPKQIEYWAKIGRIAEENPDLPYEFIKGVLEAKSEIENGDVSTFEFRQE' A
#
# COMPACT_ATOMS: atom_id res chain seq x y z
N MET A 1 -3.78 -11.20 -17.74
CA MET A 1 -3.65 -11.30 -16.36
C MET A 1 -4.79 -12.06 -15.70
N ALA A 2 -4.43 -12.95 -14.86
CA ALA A 2 -5.44 -13.73 -14.18
C ALA A 2 -6.14 -12.89 -13.14
N SER A 3 -7.42 -13.05 -13.05
CA SER A 3 -8.13 -12.41 -11.96
C SER A 3 -8.36 -13.46 -10.88
N ASN A 4 -8.02 -13.08 -9.68
CA ASN A 4 -8.12 -13.96 -8.54
C ASN A 4 -9.28 -13.54 -7.67
N THR A 5 -10.06 -14.53 -7.27
CA THR A 5 -11.17 -14.27 -6.36
C THR A 5 -10.72 -14.68 -4.97
N ILE A 6 -10.75 -13.73 -4.06
CA ILE A 6 -10.33 -13.96 -2.68
C ILE A 6 -11.49 -13.57 -1.78
N ARG A 7 -11.78 -14.44 -0.81
CA ARG A 7 -12.81 -14.13 0.16
C ARG A 7 -12.19 -13.53 1.39
N LEU A 8 -12.72 -12.41 1.82
CA LEU A 8 -12.25 -11.71 3.00
C LEU A 8 -13.41 -11.63 4.00
N SER A 9 -13.05 -11.59 5.27
CA SER A 9 -14.07 -11.47 6.31
C SER A 9 -14.70 -10.08 6.26
N ASP A 10 -15.91 -9.99 6.78
CA ASP A 10 -16.59 -8.70 6.85
C ASP A 10 -15.79 -7.70 7.66
N GLU A 11 -15.12 -8.18 8.69
CA GLU A 11 -14.30 -7.32 9.53
C GLU A 11 -13.19 -6.65 8.73
N VAL A 12 -12.51 -7.42 7.89
CA VAL A 12 -11.43 -6.88 7.06
C VAL A 12 -12.00 -5.92 6.02
N ILE A 13 -13.12 -6.27 5.42
CA ILE A 13 -13.75 -5.44 4.41
C ILE A 13 -14.14 -4.08 5.00
N LYS A 14 -14.76 -4.09 6.18
CA LYS A 14 -15.18 -2.85 6.81
C LYS A 14 -13.99 -1.96 7.15
N ALA A 15 -12.94 -2.56 7.67
CA ALA A 15 -11.73 -1.81 7.97
C ALA A 15 -11.13 -1.25 6.69
N ALA A 16 -11.13 -2.03 5.62
CA ALA A 16 -10.56 -1.58 4.36
C ALA A 16 -11.33 -0.38 3.80
N ILE A 17 -12.64 -0.40 3.90
CA ILE A 17 -13.46 0.71 3.44
C ILE A 17 -13.09 1.99 4.21
N THR A 18 -12.99 1.89 5.53
CA THR A 18 -12.67 3.03 6.37
C THR A 18 -11.30 3.61 6.04
N TYR A 19 -10.30 2.76 5.99
CA TYR A 19 -8.94 3.24 5.79
C TYR A 19 -8.66 3.64 4.35
N ALA A 20 -9.34 3.01 3.39
CA ALA A 20 -9.22 3.45 2.01
C ALA A 20 -9.71 4.88 1.86
N SER A 21 -10.80 5.21 2.53
CA SER A 21 -11.34 6.55 2.50
C SER A 21 -10.38 7.54 3.14
N ILE A 22 -9.84 7.19 4.31
CA ILE A 22 -8.91 8.06 5.03
C ILE A 22 -7.66 8.32 4.19
N ASN A 23 -7.16 7.30 3.51
CA ASN A 23 -5.91 7.40 2.78
C ASN A 23 -6.09 7.72 1.30
N SER A 24 -7.31 7.98 0.88
CA SER A 24 -7.59 8.30 -0.51
C SER A 24 -7.14 7.20 -1.46
N ARG A 25 -7.40 5.96 -1.08
CA ARG A 25 -7.09 4.79 -1.88
C ARG A 25 -8.37 4.07 -2.26
N SER A 26 -8.29 3.27 -3.32
CA SER A 26 -9.38 2.35 -3.61
C SER A 26 -9.31 1.21 -2.58
N ILE A 27 -10.44 0.53 -2.40
CA ILE A 27 -10.50 -0.57 -1.44
C ILE A 27 -9.49 -1.68 -1.80
N PRO A 28 -9.42 -2.13 -3.07
CA PRO A 28 -8.41 -3.13 -3.41
C PRO A 28 -6.98 -2.67 -3.15
N LYS A 29 -6.69 -1.40 -3.41
CA LYS A 29 -5.35 -0.87 -3.17
C LYS A 29 -5.02 -0.84 -1.69
N GLN A 30 -6.00 -0.52 -0.86
CA GLN A 30 -5.78 -0.52 0.59
C GLN A 30 -5.47 -1.92 1.09
N ILE A 31 -6.19 -2.92 0.60
CA ILE A 31 -5.95 -4.29 1.00
C ILE A 31 -4.59 -4.76 0.52
N GLU A 32 -4.23 -4.41 -0.70
CA GLU A 32 -2.94 -4.77 -1.25
C GLU A 32 -1.80 -4.15 -0.44
N TYR A 33 -1.98 -2.92 -0.01
CA TYR A 33 -1.00 -2.22 0.80
C TYR A 33 -0.78 -2.96 2.13
N TRP A 34 -1.88 -3.34 2.78
CA TRP A 34 -1.78 -4.10 4.02
C TRP A 34 -1.10 -5.44 3.81
N ALA A 35 -1.41 -6.10 2.70
CA ALA A 35 -0.81 -7.39 2.41
C ALA A 35 0.70 -7.26 2.23
N LYS A 36 1.15 -6.20 1.57
CA LYS A 36 2.57 -5.97 1.39
C LYS A 36 3.27 -5.73 2.72
N ILE A 37 2.67 -4.90 3.57
CA ILE A 37 3.24 -4.64 4.89
C ILE A 37 3.34 -5.95 5.68
N GLY A 38 2.26 -6.73 5.69
CA GLY A 38 2.24 -7.98 6.44
C GLY A 38 3.28 -8.96 5.96
N ARG A 39 3.42 -9.07 4.64
CA ARG A 39 4.40 -10.01 4.09
C ARG A 39 5.82 -9.59 4.45
N ILE A 40 6.12 -8.31 4.29
CA ILE A 40 7.47 -7.83 4.62
C ILE A 40 7.76 -8.01 6.09
N ALA A 41 6.79 -7.71 6.94
CA ALA A 41 6.97 -7.85 8.38
C ALA A 41 7.19 -9.31 8.76
N GLU A 42 6.45 -10.20 8.12
CA GLU A 42 6.57 -11.62 8.42
C GLU A 42 7.91 -12.18 7.98
N GLU A 43 8.39 -11.74 6.82
CA GLU A 43 9.67 -12.20 6.29
C GLU A 43 10.85 -11.55 6.99
N ASN A 44 10.63 -10.41 7.63
CA ASN A 44 11.70 -9.66 8.31
C ASN A 44 11.23 -9.21 9.68
N PRO A 45 11.08 -10.16 10.62
CA PRO A 45 10.45 -9.82 11.90
C PRO A 45 11.23 -8.82 12.74
N ASP A 46 12.48 -8.55 12.40
CA ASP A 46 13.28 -7.59 13.15
C ASP A 46 13.16 -6.16 12.60
N LEU A 47 12.44 -5.97 11.50
CA LEU A 47 12.24 -4.62 10.96
C LEU A 47 11.07 -3.94 11.64
N PRO A 48 11.22 -2.69 12.08
CA PRO A 48 10.09 -1.97 12.67
C PRO A 48 9.09 -1.54 11.59
N TYR A 49 7.84 -1.43 12.01
CA TYR A 49 6.77 -1.04 11.10
C TYR A 49 7.06 0.29 10.41
N GLU A 50 7.63 1.25 11.15
CA GLU A 50 7.91 2.56 10.58
C GLU A 50 8.87 2.48 9.40
N PHE A 51 9.83 1.59 9.49
CA PHE A 51 10.78 1.40 8.41
C PHE A 51 10.10 0.80 7.18
N ILE A 52 9.28 -0.21 7.41
CA ILE A 52 8.56 -0.87 6.32
C ILE A 52 7.63 0.12 5.61
N LYS A 53 6.92 0.91 6.39
CA LYS A 53 6.00 1.89 5.85
C LYS A 53 6.74 2.92 4.99
N GLY A 54 7.89 3.38 5.47
CA GLY A 54 8.67 4.36 4.73
C GLY A 54 9.15 3.83 3.39
N VAL A 55 9.61 2.57 3.38
CA VAL A 55 10.08 1.97 2.15
C VAL A 55 8.96 1.85 1.13
N LEU A 56 7.77 1.43 1.58
CA LEU A 56 6.65 1.26 0.68
C LEU A 56 6.16 2.61 0.14
N GLU A 57 6.19 3.64 0.97
CA GLU A 57 5.77 4.96 0.52
C GLU A 57 6.74 5.50 -0.53
N ALA A 58 8.03 5.33 -0.31
CA ALA A 58 9.02 5.78 -1.27
C ALA A 58 8.88 5.04 -2.59
N LYS A 59 8.64 3.74 -2.53
CA LYS A 59 8.47 2.95 -3.74
C LYS A 59 7.23 3.37 -4.51
N SER A 60 6.17 3.65 -3.78
CA SER A 60 4.91 4.08 -4.41
C SER A 60 5.10 5.40 -5.14
N GLU A 61 5.83 6.32 -4.54
CA GLU A 61 6.09 7.61 -5.17
C GLU A 61 6.87 7.44 -6.47
N ILE A 62 7.84 6.56 -6.45
CA ILE A 62 8.65 6.31 -7.64
C ILE A 62 7.78 5.68 -8.73
N GLU A 63 6.97 4.71 -8.37
CA GLU A 63 6.13 4.01 -9.33
C GLU A 63 5.07 4.92 -9.94
N ASN A 64 4.62 5.90 -9.19
CA ASN A 64 3.60 6.82 -9.67
C ASN A 64 4.18 8.00 -10.43
N GLY A 65 5.49 8.10 -10.46
CA GLY A 65 6.12 9.19 -11.17
C GLY A 65 6.13 10.50 -10.42
N ASP A 66 5.80 10.48 -9.15
CA ASP A 66 5.76 11.72 -8.36
C ASP A 66 7.12 12.35 -8.24
N VAL A 67 8.14 11.54 -8.31
CA VAL A 67 9.51 12.00 -8.19
C VAL A 67 9.88 12.93 -9.33
N SER A 68 9.30 12.73 -10.47
CA SER A 68 9.66 13.48 -11.66
C SER A 68 9.13 14.89 -11.64
N THR A 69 8.36 15.18 -10.77
CA THR A 69 7.85 16.53 -10.76
C THR A 69 8.88 17.48 -10.21
N PHE A 70 9.16 17.43 -10.39
CA PHE A 70 9.73 17.79 -10.01
C PHE A 70 10.42 18.09 -10.75
N GLU A 71 10.55 17.92 -10.98
CA GLU A 71 10.87 17.88 -11.56
C GLU A 71 10.81 18.12 -12.26
N PHE A 72 10.84 18.54 -12.14
CA PHE A 72 10.60 18.52 -12.64
C PHE A 72 10.17 19.01 -13.31
N ARG A 73 10.38 19.49 -13.36
CA ARG A 73 9.78 19.77 -13.90
C ARG A 73 9.40 20.11 -14.39
N GLN A 74 9.55 20.49 -14.58
CA GLN A 74 9.04 20.63 -14.87
C GLN A 74 8.78 20.92 -15.16
N GLU A 75 9.05 21.52 -15.32
CA GLU A 75 8.65 21.70 -15.32
C GLU A 75 8.57 21.87 -15.36
#